data_33c2489ce3de90ef28e80cda33214e27
#
_entry.id   33c2489ce3de90ef28e80cda33214e27
#
_cell.length_a   1.000
_cell.length_b   1.000
_cell.length_c   1.000
_cell.angle_alpha   90.00
_cell.angle_beta   90.00
_cell.angle_gamma   90.00
#
_symmetry.space_group_name_H-M   'P 1'
#
loop_
_entity.id
_entity.type
_entity.pdbx_description
1 polymer ?
#
loop_
_entity_poly.entity_id
_entity_poly.type
_entity_poly.pdbx_seq_one_letter_code
_entity_poly.pdbx_strand_id
1 'polypeptide(L)'
;RIQILEGDVLKLIADVKSQSVDLIIADPPYNLGKDYGNNHDLKGFDEYLDFTRNWLEEAHRVLKDEGSIYVFIGVRFISYLYDILDRELKMFFNSWITWHYTQGMGKIKGFSPRHDDILFFNKSANFKFNLDNIRIPQKYYRQRNNMTGANPGDVWQFSHVHYSNPERENHPT
;
A
#
# COMPACT_ATOMS: atom_id res chain seq x y z
N ARG A 1 -23.15 -0.71 1.38
CA ARG A 1 -23.35 -0.03 0.09
C ARG A 1 -21.97 0.26 -0.48
N ILE A 2 -21.72 -0.16 -1.72
CA ILE A 2 -20.49 0.20 -2.47
C ILE A 2 -20.76 1.49 -3.23
N GLN A 3 -19.81 2.41 -3.21
CA GLN A 3 -19.83 3.64 -4.01
C GLN A 3 -18.50 3.74 -4.76
N ILE A 4 -18.58 3.99 -6.07
CA ILE A 4 -17.41 4.21 -6.93
C ILE A 4 -17.44 5.68 -7.34
N LEU A 5 -16.33 6.38 -7.15
CA LEU A 5 -16.14 7.78 -7.55
C LEU A 5 -14.99 7.84 -8.54
N GLU A 6 -15.22 8.42 -9.70
CA GLU A 6 -14.21 8.63 -10.73
C GLU A 6 -13.80 10.11 -10.73
N GLY A 7 -12.50 10.39 -10.68
CA GLY A 7 -11.97 11.75 -10.72
C GLY A 7 -10.63 11.91 -10.01
N ASP A 8 -10.22 13.16 -9.89
CA ASP A 8 -9.02 13.56 -9.17
C ASP A 8 -9.20 13.30 -7.67
N VAL A 9 -8.33 12.47 -7.11
CA VAL A 9 -8.38 12.08 -5.69
C VAL A 9 -8.34 13.29 -4.75
N LEU A 10 -7.53 14.31 -5.04
CA LEU A 10 -7.43 15.50 -4.18
C LEU A 10 -8.74 16.29 -4.11
N LYS A 11 -9.51 16.29 -5.20
CA LYS A 11 -10.83 16.93 -5.23
C LYS A 11 -11.88 16.08 -4.53
N LEU A 12 -11.88 14.78 -4.80
CA LEU A 12 -12.89 13.86 -4.27
C LEU A 12 -12.73 13.62 -2.76
N ILE A 13 -11.50 13.48 -2.28
CA ILE A 13 -11.22 13.22 -0.87
C ILE A 13 -11.54 14.44 0.02
N ALA A 14 -11.48 15.66 -0.54
CA ALA A 14 -11.81 16.88 0.18
C ALA A 14 -13.27 16.88 0.70
N ASP A 15 -14.18 16.23 -0.03
CA ASP A 15 -15.59 16.10 0.36
C ASP A 15 -15.82 14.98 1.39
N VAL A 16 -14.82 14.13 1.66
CA VAL A 16 -14.94 13.08 2.65
C VAL A 16 -14.77 13.68 4.06
N LYS A 17 -15.72 13.36 4.93
CA LYS A 17 -15.71 13.84 6.32
C LYS A 17 -14.45 13.42 7.05
N SER A 18 -13.84 14.33 7.80
CA SER A 18 -12.71 14.03 8.69
C SER A 18 -13.07 12.93 9.68
N GLN A 19 -12.10 12.05 10.00
CA GLN A 19 -12.26 10.97 10.97
C GLN A 19 -13.46 10.05 10.69
N SER A 20 -13.69 9.71 9.43
CA SER A 20 -14.82 8.87 9.02
C SER A 20 -14.41 7.53 8.40
N VAL A 21 -13.15 7.37 8.02
CA VAL A 21 -12.63 6.19 7.30
C VAL A 21 -11.86 5.29 8.27
N ASP A 22 -12.18 3.99 8.27
CA ASP A 22 -11.52 3.01 9.12
C ASP A 22 -10.23 2.47 8.50
N LEU A 23 -10.22 2.31 7.17
CA LEU A 23 -9.10 1.74 6.42
C LEU A 23 -8.93 2.46 5.09
N ILE A 24 -7.68 2.80 4.77
CA ILE A 24 -7.28 3.28 3.45
C ILE A 24 -6.33 2.25 2.82
N ILE A 25 -6.59 1.87 1.58
CA ILE A 25 -5.68 1.12 0.72
C ILE A 25 -5.42 2.01 -0.48
N ALA A 26 -4.19 2.48 -0.64
CA ALA A 26 -3.81 3.42 -1.67
C ALA A 26 -2.77 2.80 -2.62
N ASP A 27 -3.07 2.86 -3.92
CA ASP A 27 -2.15 2.49 -4.99
C ASP A 27 -1.95 3.70 -5.91
N PRO A 28 -1.15 4.69 -5.47
CA PRO A 28 -0.94 5.92 -6.22
C PRO A 28 -0.05 5.66 -7.45
N PRO A 29 -0.04 6.57 -8.44
CA PRO A 29 0.94 6.52 -9.53
C PRO A 29 2.37 6.45 -8.99
N TYR A 30 3.22 5.55 -9.53
CA TYR A 30 4.60 5.34 -9.05
C TYR A 30 5.63 6.26 -9.70
N ASN A 31 5.20 7.19 -10.51
CA ASN A 31 6.06 8.12 -11.25
C ASN A 31 7.10 7.41 -12.15
N LEU A 32 6.65 6.37 -12.85
CA LEU A 32 7.47 5.53 -13.72
C LEU A 32 7.39 5.91 -15.20
N GLY A 33 6.63 6.95 -15.56
CA GLY A 33 6.38 7.35 -16.94
C GLY A 33 5.43 6.42 -17.70
N LYS A 34 4.60 5.66 -16.98
CA LYS A 34 3.57 4.81 -17.58
C LYS A 34 2.36 5.63 -18.01
N ASP A 35 1.77 5.29 -19.14
CA ASP A 35 0.51 5.89 -19.60
C ASP A 35 -0.68 5.04 -19.13
N TYR A 36 -1.47 5.62 -18.23
CA TYR A 36 -2.70 5.04 -17.70
C TYR A 36 -3.95 5.54 -18.45
N GLY A 37 -3.80 6.07 -19.68
CA GLY A 37 -4.90 6.59 -20.50
C GLY A 37 -5.19 8.08 -20.31
N ASN A 38 -4.42 8.78 -19.48
CA ASN A 38 -4.61 10.20 -19.15
C ASN A 38 -3.31 11.03 -19.17
N ASN A 39 -2.39 10.72 -20.06
CA ASN A 39 -0.99 11.17 -20.11
C ASN A 39 -0.07 10.40 -19.15
N HIS A 40 1.24 10.53 -19.36
CA HIS A 40 2.23 9.86 -18.53
C HIS A 40 2.18 10.35 -17.08
N ASP A 41 2.33 9.43 -16.13
CA ASP A 41 2.41 9.71 -14.69
C ASP A 41 3.72 10.45 -14.28
N LEU A 42 4.58 10.79 -15.26
CA LEU A 42 5.91 11.32 -14.99
C LEU A 42 5.85 12.79 -14.55
N LYS A 43 6.15 13.02 -13.29
CA LYS A 43 6.33 14.33 -12.66
C LYS A 43 7.79 14.58 -12.31
N GLY A 44 8.18 15.85 -12.18
CA GLY A 44 9.43 16.20 -11.53
C GLY A 44 9.49 15.64 -10.10
N PHE A 45 10.70 15.41 -9.59
CA PHE A 45 10.88 14.77 -8.29
C PHE A 45 10.14 15.53 -7.17
N ASP A 46 10.35 16.84 -7.08
CA ASP A 46 9.73 17.66 -6.04
C ASP A 46 8.22 17.77 -6.24
N GLU A 47 7.76 17.93 -7.48
CA GLU A 47 6.33 17.95 -7.82
C GLU A 47 5.62 16.65 -7.41
N TYR A 48 6.29 15.51 -7.59
CA TYR A 48 5.75 14.22 -7.17
C TYR A 48 5.68 14.11 -5.64
N LEU A 49 6.67 14.59 -4.93
CA LEU A 49 6.65 14.61 -3.46
C LEU A 49 5.59 15.55 -2.91
N ASP A 50 5.40 16.72 -3.54
CA ASP A 50 4.34 17.66 -3.14
C ASP A 50 2.94 17.08 -3.38
N PHE A 51 2.73 16.45 -4.55
CA PHE A 51 1.51 15.68 -4.81
C PHE A 51 1.30 14.60 -3.73
N THR A 52 2.37 13.88 -3.38
CA THR A 52 2.32 12.81 -2.39
C THR A 52 1.96 13.33 -1.00
N ARG A 53 2.56 14.44 -0.56
CA ARG A 53 2.20 15.09 0.72
C ARG A 53 0.72 15.47 0.75
N ASN A 54 0.25 16.14 -0.30
CA ASN A 54 -1.11 16.65 -0.36
C ASN A 54 -2.15 15.52 -0.18
N TRP A 55 -2.03 14.41 -0.91
CA TRP A 55 -3.00 13.34 -0.75
C TRP A 55 -2.81 12.53 0.56
N LEU A 56 -1.60 12.41 1.09
CA LEU A 56 -1.35 11.76 2.38
C LEU A 56 -1.90 12.59 3.55
N GLU A 57 -1.80 13.93 3.50
CA GLU A 57 -2.42 14.83 4.48
C GLU A 57 -3.93 14.66 4.51
N GLU A 58 -4.57 14.61 3.35
CA GLU A 58 -6.00 14.37 3.24
C GLU A 58 -6.39 12.95 3.70
N ALA A 59 -5.60 11.93 3.33
CA ALA A 59 -5.78 10.57 3.82
C ALA A 59 -5.69 10.52 5.36
N HIS A 60 -4.71 11.19 5.95
CA HIS A 60 -4.59 11.30 7.40
C HIS A 60 -5.79 12.03 8.02
N ARG A 61 -6.29 13.11 7.40
CA ARG A 61 -7.45 13.86 7.87
C ARG A 61 -8.71 12.99 7.93
N VAL A 62 -8.99 12.25 6.88
CA VAL A 62 -10.22 11.43 6.80
C VAL A 62 -10.15 10.16 7.63
N LEU A 63 -8.96 9.66 7.91
CA LEU A 63 -8.75 8.44 8.69
C LEU A 63 -9.16 8.66 10.15
N LYS A 64 -9.90 7.71 10.73
CA LYS A 64 -10.22 7.68 12.16
C LYS A 64 -8.95 7.47 12.99
N ASP A 65 -8.97 7.83 14.27
CA ASP A 65 -7.82 7.64 15.16
C ASP A 65 -7.42 6.16 15.32
N GLU A 66 -8.38 5.24 15.26
CA GLU A 66 -8.13 3.79 15.26
C GLU A 66 -7.86 3.21 13.86
N GLY A 67 -7.85 4.07 12.84
CA GLY A 67 -7.75 3.69 11.44
C GLY A 67 -6.33 3.38 10.99
N SER A 68 -6.24 2.68 9.86
CA SER A 68 -5.00 2.21 9.26
C SER A 68 -4.90 2.57 7.78
N ILE A 69 -3.68 2.73 7.30
CA ILE A 69 -3.39 2.98 5.88
C ILE A 69 -2.36 1.98 5.36
N TYR A 70 -2.62 1.42 4.19
CA TYR A 70 -1.68 0.64 3.39
C TYR A 70 -1.40 1.41 2.10
N VAL A 71 -0.13 1.67 1.82
CA VAL A 71 0.29 2.42 0.63
C VAL A 71 1.23 1.58 -0.20
N PHE A 72 0.80 1.24 -1.41
CA PHE A 72 1.64 0.61 -2.43
C PHE A 72 2.55 1.67 -3.05
N ILE A 73 3.81 1.36 -3.24
CA ILE A 73 4.77 2.30 -3.84
C ILE A 73 5.99 1.57 -4.41
N GLY A 74 6.53 2.10 -5.49
CA GLY A 74 7.78 1.62 -6.06
C GLY A 74 9.00 2.01 -5.21
N VAL A 75 10.03 1.17 -5.25
CA VAL A 75 11.28 1.28 -4.47
C VAL A 75 11.98 2.65 -4.56
N ARG A 76 11.75 3.40 -5.64
CA ARG A 76 12.37 4.71 -5.85
C ARG A 76 11.91 5.76 -4.83
N PHE A 77 10.65 5.70 -4.43
CA PHE A 77 10.02 6.75 -3.62
C PHE A 77 9.62 6.29 -2.22
N ILE A 78 9.71 5.01 -1.91
CA ILE A 78 9.21 4.44 -0.66
C ILE A 78 9.83 5.08 0.59
N SER A 79 11.12 5.40 0.58
CA SER A 79 11.79 6.03 1.71
C SER A 79 11.27 7.45 1.98
N TYR A 80 10.87 8.17 0.94
CA TYR A 80 10.30 9.51 1.06
C TYR A 80 8.87 9.45 1.60
N LEU A 81 8.07 8.49 1.14
CA LEU A 81 6.72 8.27 1.68
C LEU A 81 6.78 7.84 3.14
N TYR A 82 7.74 6.97 3.47
CA TYR A 82 7.97 6.58 4.85
C TYR A 82 8.26 7.81 5.72
N ASP A 83 9.15 8.68 5.30
CA ASP A 83 9.51 9.90 6.04
C ASP A 83 8.32 10.85 6.21
N ILE A 84 7.50 11.03 5.18
CA ILE A 84 6.27 11.82 5.26
C ILE A 84 5.30 11.23 6.30
N LEU A 85 5.03 9.93 6.22
CA LEU A 85 4.10 9.26 7.14
C LEU A 85 4.59 9.28 8.59
N ASP A 86 5.87 8.96 8.80
CA ASP A 86 6.49 8.84 10.12
C ASP A 86 6.76 10.21 10.77
N ARG A 87 7.48 11.08 10.06
CA ARG A 87 8.00 12.33 10.64
C ARG A 87 7.11 13.53 10.44
N GLU A 88 6.54 13.71 9.25
CA GLU A 88 5.70 14.87 8.96
C GLU A 88 4.30 14.66 9.54
N LEU A 89 3.64 13.53 9.25
CA LEU A 89 2.28 13.20 9.71
C LEU A 89 2.24 12.53 11.08
N LYS A 90 3.39 12.11 11.61
CA LYS A 90 3.54 11.47 12.93
C LYS A 90 2.64 10.25 13.11
N MET A 91 2.45 9.50 12.05
CA MET A 91 1.73 8.24 12.10
C MET A 91 2.59 7.13 12.73
N PHE A 92 1.95 6.11 13.24
CA PHE A 92 2.63 4.98 13.87
C PHE A 92 2.98 3.93 12.82
N PHE A 93 4.26 3.71 12.59
CA PHE A 93 4.75 2.65 11.73
C PHE A 93 4.36 1.28 12.28
N ASN A 94 3.82 0.42 11.43
CA ASN A 94 3.49 -0.96 11.76
C ASN A 94 4.39 -1.96 11.03
N SER A 95 4.33 -1.96 9.70
CA SER A 95 5.09 -2.92 8.90
C SER A 95 5.48 -2.33 7.55
N TRP A 96 6.62 -2.76 7.07
CA TRP A 96 7.01 -2.63 5.68
C TRP A 96 6.86 -4.01 5.05
N ILE A 97 5.79 -4.18 4.27
CA ILE A 97 5.41 -5.45 3.69
C ILE A 97 6.05 -5.57 2.32
N THR A 98 6.75 -6.67 2.07
CA THR A 98 7.30 -7.01 0.76
C THR A 98 6.37 -8.00 0.07
N TRP A 99 5.76 -7.58 -1.02
CA TRP A 99 4.99 -8.46 -1.88
C TRP A 99 5.91 -9.10 -2.93
N HIS A 100 6.38 -10.30 -2.66
CA HIS A 100 7.27 -11.04 -3.53
C HIS A 100 6.52 -11.78 -4.64
N TYR A 101 7.07 -11.69 -5.86
CA TYR A 101 6.62 -12.44 -7.03
C TYR A 101 7.81 -12.97 -7.83
N THR A 102 7.60 -14.06 -8.58
CA THR A 102 8.68 -14.76 -9.29
C THR A 102 8.88 -14.27 -10.72
N GLN A 103 7.89 -13.57 -11.28
CA GLN A 103 7.87 -13.11 -12.68
C GLN A 103 8.48 -11.72 -12.83
N GLY A 104 8.82 -11.35 -14.04
CA GLY A 104 9.33 -10.03 -14.42
C GLY A 104 10.56 -10.11 -15.32
N MET A 105 10.88 -9.01 -15.98
CA MET A 105 12.06 -8.92 -16.88
C MET A 105 13.36 -8.92 -16.08
N GLY A 106 14.37 -9.64 -16.60
CA GLY A 106 15.70 -9.63 -16.04
C GLY A 106 16.44 -8.33 -16.34
N LYS A 107 17.32 -7.91 -15.44
CA LYS A 107 18.31 -6.85 -15.71
C LYS A 107 19.60 -7.46 -16.24
N ILE A 108 20.25 -6.78 -17.20
CA ILE A 108 21.58 -7.16 -17.70
C ILE A 108 22.65 -6.82 -16.65
N LYS A 109 22.48 -5.72 -15.90
CA LYS A 109 23.39 -5.29 -14.83
C LYS A 109 22.59 -5.05 -13.56
N GLY A 110 22.99 -5.70 -12.49
CA GLY A 110 22.34 -5.62 -11.16
C GLY A 110 21.25 -6.68 -10.97
N PHE A 111 20.60 -6.63 -9.82
CA PHE A 111 19.53 -7.56 -9.46
C PHE A 111 18.20 -7.13 -10.08
N SER A 112 17.44 -8.10 -10.58
CA SER A 112 16.11 -7.86 -11.13
C SER A 112 15.11 -7.67 -10.01
N PRO A 113 14.24 -6.65 -10.03
CA PRO A 113 13.19 -6.49 -9.04
C PRO A 113 12.22 -7.67 -9.11
N ARG A 114 11.82 -8.18 -7.96
CA ARG A 114 10.89 -9.30 -7.79
C ARG A 114 9.94 -9.05 -6.63
N HIS A 115 9.68 -7.80 -6.32
CA HIS A 115 8.75 -7.42 -5.28
C HIS A 115 8.20 -6.02 -5.54
N ASP A 116 7.05 -5.78 -4.98
CA ASP A 116 6.51 -4.46 -4.68
C ASP A 116 6.47 -4.28 -3.17
N ASP A 117 6.47 -3.04 -2.73
CA ASP A 117 6.50 -2.70 -1.31
C ASP A 117 5.19 -2.03 -0.89
N ILE A 118 4.75 -2.34 0.32
CA ILE A 118 3.56 -1.76 0.92
C ILE A 118 3.93 -1.21 2.30
N LEU A 119 3.75 0.07 2.51
CA LEU A 119 3.87 0.68 3.81
C LEU A 119 2.57 0.55 4.58
N PHE A 120 2.63 -0.02 5.77
CA PHE A 120 1.50 -0.13 6.68
C PHE A 120 1.72 0.77 7.89
N PHE A 121 0.87 1.78 8.03
CA PHE A 121 0.86 2.73 9.12
C PHE A 121 -0.51 2.81 9.79
N ASN A 122 -0.51 3.20 11.06
CA ASN A 122 -1.71 3.45 11.84
C ASN A 122 -1.75 4.92 12.25
N LYS A 123 -2.95 5.50 12.36
CA LYS A 123 -3.07 6.90 12.78
C LYS A 123 -2.70 7.09 14.24
N SER A 124 -2.97 6.10 15.09
CA SER A 124 -2.59 6.11 16.50
C SER A 124 -2.08 4.75 16.97
N ALA A 125 -1.51 4.69 18.16
CA ALA A 125 -1.11 3.43 18.79
C ALA A 125 -2.31 2.52 19.12
N ASN A 126 -3.52 3.07 19.23
CA ASN A 126 -4.75 2.33 19.53
C ASN A 126 -5.53 2.05 18.24
N PHE A 127 -4.97 1.21 17.35
CA PHE A 127 -5.59 0.86 16.09
C PHE A 127 -6.29 -0.50 16.12
N LYS A 128 -7.23 -0.69 15.20
CA LYS A 128 -7.95 -1.96 15.03
C LYS A 128 -7.19 -2.91 14.15
N PHE A 129 -6.90 -4.11 14.65
CA PHE A 129 -6.27 -5.18 13.91
C PHE A 129 -6.83 -6.55 14.31
N ASN A 130 -7.49 -7.23 13.37
CA ASN A 130 -8.16 -8.51 13.62
C ASN A 130 -7.24 -9.69 13.28
N LEU A 131 -6.20 -9.88 14.09
CA LEU A 131 -5.18 -10.90 13.86
C LEU A 131 -5.76 -12.31 13.66
N ASP A 132 -6.78 -12.68 14.43
CA ASP A 132 -7.36 -14.03 14.35
C ASP A 132 -8.00 -14.35 13.00
N ASN A 133 -8.42 -13.32 12.25
CA ASN A 133 -9.02 -13.50 10.92
C ASN A 133 -7.99 -13.78 9.82
N ILE A 134 -6.72 -13.52 10.09
CA ILE A 134 -5.63 -13.64 9.09
C ILE A 134 -4.57 -14.66 9.45
N ARG A 135 -4.76 -15.41 10.57
CA ARG A 135 -3.81 -16.43 10.97
C ARG A 135 -3.61 -17.49 9.89
N ILE A 136 -2.37 -17.92 9.75
CA ILE A 136 -1.96 -18.99 8.83
C ILE A 136 -1.70 -20.29 9.59
N PRO A 137 -1.72 -21.47 8.93
CA PRO A 137 -1.39 -22.73 9.55
C PRO A 137 0.01 -22.69 10.17
N GLN A 138 0.13 -23.18 11.39
CA GLN A 138 1.39 -23.18 12.11
C GLN A 138 2.27 -24.34 11.63
N LYS A 139 3.51 -24.02 11.19
CA LYS A 139 4.45 -25.03 10.67
C LYS A 139 4.97 -25.97 11.77
N TYR A 140 5.15 -25.44 12.99
CA TYR A 140 5.65 -26.18 14.16
C TYR A 140 4.70 -25.97 15.33
N TYR A 141 3.81 -26.93 15.54
CA TYR A 141 2.91 -26.93 16.69
C TYR A 141 3.68 -27.34 17.96
N ARG A 142 3.58 -26.53 19.00
CA ARG A 142 3.99 -26.89 20.36
C ARG A 142 2.79 -26.73 21.28
N GLN A 143 2.47 -27.77 22.04
CA GLN A 143 1.31 -27.82 22.93
C GLN A 143 1.25 -26.61 23.89
N ARG A 144 2.40 -26.08 24.32
CA ARG A 144 2.50 -24.87 25.18
C ARG A 144 2.04 -23.59 24.51
N ASN A 145 1.91 -23.54 23.21
CA ASN A 145 1.64 -22.33 22.47
C ASN A 145 0.15 -22.08 22.23
N ASN A 146 -0.72 -23.00 22.58
CA ASN A 146 -2.20 -22.90 22.50
C ASN A 146 -2.72 -21.85 21.49
N MET A 147 -2.17 -21.86 20.27
CA MET A 147 -2.48 -20.82 19.28
C MET A 147 -3.34 -21.39 18.15
N THR A 148 -4.33 -20.60 17.76
CA THR A 148 -5.23 -20.90 16.64
C THR A 148 -4.57 -20.75 15.27
N GLY A 149 -3.27 -20.62 15.22
CA GLY A 149 -2.45 -20.44 14.03
C GLY A 149 -1.29 -19.45 14.26
N ALA A 150 -0.40 -19.34 13.31
CA ALA A 150 0.70 -18.39 13.32
C ALA A 150 0.27 -17.02 12.81
N ASN A 151 0.89 -15.96 13.33
CA ASN A 151 0.80 -14.64 12.75
C ASN A 151 1.50 -14.65 11.37
N PRO A 152 0.87 -14.19 10.29
CA PRO A 152 1.54 -14.06 9.00
C PRO A 152 2.71 -13.08 9.09
N GLY A 153 3.77 -13.34 8.32
CA GLY A 153 4.90 -12.44 8.20
C GLY A 153 4.62 -11.27 7.25
N ASP A 154 5.58 -10.38 7.16
CA ASP A 154 5.58 -9.20 6.30
C ASP A 154 6.17 -9.46 4.90
N VAL A 155 6.50 -10.70 4.58
CA VAL A 155 6.84 -11.14 3.22
C VAL A 155 5.67 -11.94 2.66
N TRP A 156 4.96 -11.32 1.73
CA TRP A 156 3.81 -11.93 1.07
C TRP A 156 4.23 -12.51 -0.28
N GLN A 157 3.81 -13.72 -0.57
CA GLN A 157 4.13 -14.40 -1.82
C GLN A 157 2.85 -14.67 -2.60
N PHE A 158 2.61 -13.84 -3.62
CA PHE A 158 1.51 -13.98 -4.54
C PHE A 158 2.01 -13.89 -5.98
N SER A 159 1.47 -14.75 -6.84
CA SER A 159 1.76 -14.68 -8.27
C SER A 159 1.03 -13.52 -8.93
N HIS A 160 1.66 -12.94 -9.94
CA HIS A 160 0.98 -11.99 -10.81
C HIS A 160 -0.22 -12.66 -11.53
N VAL A 161 -1.23 -11.87 -11.83
CA VAL A 161 -2.28 -12.26 -12.78
C VAL A 161 -1.66 -12.28 -14.17
N HIS A 162 -1.37 -13.49 -14.67
CA HIS A 162 -0.74 -13.70 -15.97
C HIS A 162 -1.63 -13.16 -17.10
N TYR A 163 -1.03 -12.71 -18.22
CA TYR A 163 -1.79 -12.16 -19.37
C TYR A 163 -2.83 -13.11 -19.95
N SER A 164 -2.68 -14.41 -19.78
CA SER A 164 -3.66 -15.43 -20.17
C SER A 164 -4.72 -15.75 -19.11
N ASN A 165 -4.67 -15.10 -17.94
CA ASN A 165 -5.67 -15.31 -16.90
C ASN A 165 -6.97 -14.57 -17.30
N PRO A 166 -8.15 -15.22 -17.25
CA PRO A 166 -9.42 -14.57 -17.56
C PRO A 166 -9.79 -13.42 -16.59
N GLU A 167 -9.14 -13.34 -15.43
CA GLU A 167 -9.31 -12.23 -14.49
C GLU A 167 -8.54 -10.96 -14.90
N ARG A 168 -7.68 -11.06 -15.92
CA ARG A 168 -6.87 -9.91 -16.34
C ARG A 168 -7.71 -8.90 -17.10
N GLU A 169 -7.72 -7.68 -16.61
CA GLU A 169 -8.23 -6.49 -17.28
C GLU A 169 -7.15 -5.82 -18.14
N ASN A 170 -7.54 -4.93 -19.07
CA ASN A 170 -6.64 -4.09 -19.83
C ASN A 170 -6.03 -3.00 -18.95
N HIS A 171 -5.06 -3.38 -18.13
CA HIS A 171 -4.33 -2.49 -17.25
C HIS A 171 -2.82 -2.54 -17.58
N PRO A 172 -2.07 -1.43 -17.58
CA PRO A 172 -0.66 -1.38 -17.98
C PRO A 172 0.33 -2.04 -17.02
N THR A 173 -0.14 -2.68 -15.95
CA THR A 173 0.69 -3.47 -15.01
C THR A 173 0.51 -4.95 -15.16
#